data_9b6e12a49ac8c71a586f412a0fa66933
#
_entry.id   9b6e12a49ac8c71a586f412a0fa66933
#
_cell.length_a   1.000
_cell.length_b   1.000
_cell.length_c   1.000
_cell.angle_alpha   90.00
_cell.angle_beta   90.00
_cell.angle_gamma   90.00
#
_symmetry.space_group_name_H-M   'P 1'
#
loop_
_entity.id
_entity.type
_entity.pdbx_description
1 polymer ?
#
loop_
_entity_poly.entity_id
_entity_poly.type
_entity_poly.pdbx_seq_one_letter_code
_entity_poly.pdbx_strand_id
1 'polypeptide(L)'
;GVLGAVGFTPEQLEIELDWIDEHIGDHVYGVDIVIPGKYEGMGATDADKLQEDLKAMIPQEHRDFVQKLLAEHGVPEIPEDEKMQELIGFGTAIAGPQAEIALSHDKCVLLANALGTPPPDVIDNVHSKGKLIAALCGSAAQAARHKAAGVDIIIAQGTEGGGHTGEIGSMVLWPEVLDALGDTPMLAAGGIGSGRQMAAALAMGAQGVWTGSLWLTVAEADVPPAQMQSYFDATSKDTLRSRSWTGKPCRMLRNDWTDAWE
;
A
#
# COMPACT_ATOMS: atom_id res chain seq x y z
N GLY A 1 7.85 10.44 -8.91
CA GLY A 1 7.58 9.11 -8.34
C GLY A 1 7.03 9.21 -6.93
N VAL A 2 6.63 8.08 -6.38
CA VAL A 2 6.16 7.97 -4.99
C VAL A 2 6.82 6.76 -4.34
N LEU A 3 7.48 6.95 -3.20
CA LEU A 3 8.10 5.89 -2.42
C LEU A 3 7.05 5.21 -1.54
N GLY A 4 6.91 3.89 -1.63
CA GLY A 4 6.11 3.10 -0.69
C GLY A 4 6.87 2.89 0.61
N ALA A 5 6.45 3.53 1.69
CA ALA A 5 7.24 3.61 2.92
C ALA A 5 6.74 2.71 4.06
N VAL A 6 5.69 1.93 3.85
CA VAL A 6 5.07 1.12 4.92
C VAL A 6 6.02 0.08 5.55
N GLY A 7 7.01 -0.38 4.79
CA GLY A 7 7.99 -1.38 5.23
C GLY A 7 9.23 -0.80 5.92
N PHE A 8 9.39 0.52 5.98
CA PHE A 8 10.56 1.15 6.60
C PHE A 8 10.30 1.49 8.07
N THR A 9 11.33 1.38 8.90
CA THR A 9 11.32 2.12 10.17
C THR A 9 11.44 3.61 9.90
N PRO A 10 11.09 4.51 10.86
CA PRO A 10 11.32 5.93 10.70
C PRO A 10 12.77 6.28 10.34
N GLU A 11 13.74 5.63 10.97
CA GLU A 11 15.18 5.84 10.72
C GLU A 11 15.60 5.38 9.33
N GLN A 12 15.06 4.24 8.85
CA GLN A 12 15.31 3.76 7.50
C GLN A 12 14.68 4.70 6.46
N LEU A 13 13.48 5.20 6.73
CA LEU A 13 12.81 6.15 5.84
C LEU A 13 13.62 7.43 5.68
N GLU A 14 14.17 7.98 6.76
CA GLU A 14 15.03 9.18 6.73
C GLU A 14 16.23 8.94 5.80
N ILE A 15 16.92 7.81 5.94
CA ILE A 15 18.07 7.44 5.09
C ILE A 15 17.67 7.37 3.60
N GLU A 16 16.52 6.74 3.30
CA GLU A 16 16.04 6.63 1.92
C GLU A 16 15.65 7.99 1.32
N LEU A 17 15.02 8.86 2.11
CA LEU A 17 14.62 10.18 1.63
C LEU A 17 15.81 11.11 1.46
N ASP A 18 16.81 11.06 2.33
CA ASP A 18 18.08 11.77 2.17
C ASP A 18 18.75 11.36 0.86
N TRP A 19 18.82 10.04 0.60
CA TRP A 19 19.38 9.53 -0.65
C TRP A 19 18.61 10.02 -1.88
N ILE A 20 17.27 9.99 -1.83
CA ILE A 20 16.43 10.52 -2.91
C ILE A 20 16.70 12.01 -3.14
N ASP A 21 16.76 12.80 -2.08
CA ASP A 21 17.02 14.24 -2.16
C ASP A 21 18.37 14.58 -2.80
N GLU A 22 19.39 13.76 -2.55
CA GLU A 22 20.71 13.93 -3.15
C GLU A 22 20.72 13.58 -4.66
N HIS A 23 19.87 12.64 -5.10
CA HIS A 23 19.96 12.07 -6.47
C HIS A 23 18.85 12.52 -7.42
N ILE A 24 17.74 13.08 -6.91
CA ILE A 24 16.56 13.40 -7.73
C ILE A 24 16.70 14.71 -8.54
N GLY A 25 17.74 15.50 -8.28
CA GLY A 25 17.93 16.81 -8.91
C GLY A 25 16.84 17.80 -8.53
N ASP A 26 16.27 18.50 -9.51
CA ASP A 26 15.21 19.50 -9.31
C ASP A 26 13.79 18.88 -9.32
N HIS A 27 13.68 17.56 -9.38
CA HIS A 27 12.38 16.90 -9.38
C HIS A 27 11.82 16.77 -7.95
N VAL A 28 10.50 16.61 -7.89
CA VAL A 28 9.77 16.37 -6.63
C VAL A 28 9.25 14.93 -6.58
N TYR A 29 8.93 14.47 -5.38
CA TYR A 29 8.40 13.13 -5.15
C TYR A 29 7.28 13.13 -4.11
N GLY A 30 6.69 11.95 -3.90
CA GLY A 30 5.74 11.69 -2.83
C GLY A 30 6.17 10.50 -2.00
N VAL A 31 5.52 10.34 -0.85
CA VAL A 31 5.67 9.19 0.03
C VAL A 31 4.30 8.59 0.29
N ASP A 32 4.18 7.26 0.19
CA ASP A 32 2.96 6.51 0.47
C ASP A 32 3.12 5.73 1.78
N ILE A 33 2.25 6.02 2.73
CA ILE A 33 2.23 5.40 4.05
C ILE A 33 0.85 4.82 4.34
N VAL A 34 0.70 4.11 5.47
CA VAL A 34 -0.58 3.58 5.91
C VAL A 34 -0.98 4.19 7.25
N ILE A 35 -1.95 5.10 7.21
CA ILE A 35 -2.56 5.69 8.41
C ILE A 35 -4.03 5.27 8.47
N PRO A 36 -4.38 4.13 9.07
CA PRO A 36 -5.76 3.70 9.16
C PRO A 36 -6.52 4.56 10.17
N GLY A 37 -7.74 4.96 9.81
CA GLY A 37 -8.61 5.72 10.70
C GLY A 37 -9.12 4.93 11.91
N LYS A 38 -9.08 3.59 11.86
CA LYS A 38 -9.42 2.67 12.98
C LYS A 38 -8.67 1.36 12.82
N TYR A 39 -8.07 0.89 13.91
CA TYR A 39 -7.45 -0.44 14.00
C TYR A 39 -7.47 -0.92 15.45
N GLU A 40 -7.30 -2.22 15.66
CA GLU A 40 -7.20 -2.81 16.99
C GLU A 40 -5.93 -2.29 17.67
N GLY A 41 -6.06 -1.83 18.93
CA GLY A 41 -4.95 -1.19 19.64
C GLY A 41 -4.70 0.26 19.27
N MET A 42 -5.65 0.94 18.62
CA MET A 42 -5.54 2.38 18.33
C MET A 42 -5.29 3.19 19.60
N GLY A 43 -4.23 4.00 19.58
CA GLY A 43 -3.77 4.77 20.75
C GLY A 43 -2.70 4.07 21.60
N ALA A 44 -2.30 2.85 21.24
CA ALA A 44 -1.11 2.23 21.84
C ALA A 44 0.15 3.04 21.43
N THR A 45 0.94 3.41 22.43
CA THR A 45 2.20 4.16 22.24
C THR A 45 3.42 3.25 22.26
N ASP A 46 3.24 1.99 22.64
CA ASP A 46 4.26 0.95 22.72
C ASP A 46 4.00 -0.08 21.61
N ALA A 47 4.84 -0.09 20.59
CA ALA A 47 4.71 -0.96 19.42
C ALA A 47 4.97 -2.43 19.78
N ASP A 48 5.91 -2.73 20.67
CA ASP A 48 6.26 -4.09 21.07
C ASP A 48 5.11 -4.72 21.84
N LYS A 49 4.55 -3.97 22.80
CA LYS A 49 3.38 -4.43 23.55
C LYS A 49 2.16 -4.62 22.67
N LEU A 50 1.91 -3.71 21.73
CA LEU A 50 0.82 -3.84 20.75
C LEU A 50 0.98 -5.13 19.93
N GLN A 51 2.20 -5.41 19.49
CA GLN A 51 2.50 -6.62 18.72
C GLN A 51 2.25 -7.90 19.56
N GLU A 52 2.68 -7.91 20.80
CA GLU A 52 2.41 -9.03 21.72
C GLU A 52 0.90 -9.25 21.93
N ASP A 53 0.15 -8.18 22.19
CA ASP A 53 -1.30 -8.22 22.39
C ASP A 53 -2.01 -8.75 21.13
N LEU A 54 -1.64 -8.27 19.94
CA LEU A 54 -2.20 -8.74 18.68
C LEU A 54 -1.84 -10.22 18.40
N LYS A 55 -0.61 -10.64 18.69
CA LYS A 55 -0.20 -12.05 18.59
C LYS A 55 -1.00 -12.95 19.53
N ALA A 56 -1.32 -12.49 20.74
CA ALA A 56 -2.12 -13.23 21.69
C ALA A 56 -3.57 -13.42 21.24
N MET A 57 -4.09 -12.54 20.39
CA MET A 57 -5.45 -12.63 19.83
C MET A 57 -5.60 -13.68 18.72
N ILE A 58 -4.50 -14.19 18.16
CA ILE A 58 -4.56 -15.20 17.08
C ILE A 58 -5.04 -16.54 17.68
N PRO A 59 -6.17 -17.11 17.19
CA PRO A 59 -6.67 -18.39 17.67
C PRO A 59 -5.65 -19.52 17.51
N GLN A 60 -5.63 -20.45 18.46
CA GLN A 60 -4.70 -21.58 18.43
C GLN A 60 -4.87 -22.44 17.17
N GLU A 61 -6.11 -22.62 16.70
CA GLU A 61 -6.41 -23.38 15.49
C GLU A 61 -5.73 -22.81 14.24
N HIS A 62 -5.57 -21.48 14.15
CA HIS A 62 -4.86 -20.84 13.03
C HIS A 62 -3.35 -21.09 13.13
N ARG A 63 -2.79 -21.07 14.34
CA ARG A 63 -1.38 -21.42 14.57
C ARG A 63 -1.09 -22.88 14.20
N ASP A 64 -1.95 -23.79 14.64
CA ASP A 64 -1.84 -25.22 14.35
C ASP A 64 -1.96 -25.49 12.85
N PHE A 65 -2.87 -24.80 12.15
CA PHE A 65 -3.01 -24.87 10.70
C PHE A 65 -1.72 -24.46 9.99
N VAL A 66 -1.14 -23.31 10.35
CA VAL A 66 0.10 -22.81 9.76
C VAL A 66 1.26 -23.79 10.01
N GLN A 67 1.44 -24.23 11.25
CA GLN A 67 2.49 -25.19 11.61
C GLN A 67 2.39 -26.50 10.83
N LYS A 68 1.17 -27.04 10.71
CA LYS A 68 0.91 -28.26 9.96
C LYS A 68 1.29 -28.05 8.47
N LEU A 69 0.86 -26.95 7.87
CA LEU A 69 1.13 -26.66 6.44
C LEU A 69 2.63 -26.51 6.18
N LEU A 70 3.34 -25.77 7.03
CA LEU A 70 4.79 -25.59 6.91
C LEU A 70 5.53 -26.93 7.02
N ALA A 71 5.10 -27.79 7.95
CA ALA A 71 5.67 -29.12 8.12
C ALA A 71 5.40 -30.03 6.90
N GLU A 72 4.18 -30.02 6.33
CA GLU A 72 3.82 -30.78 5.15
C GLU A 72 4.66 -30.38 3.92
N HIS A 73 5.02 -29.10 3.80
CA HIS A 73 5.86 -28.57 2.72
C HIS A 73 7.37 -28.58 3.05
N GLY A 74 7.76 -29.14 4.19
CA GLY A 74 9.18 -29.24 4.59
C GLY A 74 9.86 -27.89 4.80
N VAL A 75 9.10 -26.85 5.13
CA VAL A 75 9.63 -25.51 5.43
C VAL A 75 10.28 -25.54 6.82
N PRO A 76 11.59 -25.25 6.94
CA PRO A 76 12.27 -25.27 8.23
C PRO A 76 11.79 -24.12 9.12
N GLU A 77 11.87 -24.32 10.44
CA GLU A 77 11.68 -23.21 11.36
C GLU A 77 12.79 -22.16 11.15
N ILE A 78 12.40 -20.90 11.14
CA ILE A 78 13.34 -19.78 11.09
C ILE A 78 14.00 -19.66 12.48
N PRO A 79 15.34 -19.67 12.57
CA PRO A 79 16.06 -19.41 13.81
C PRO A 79 15.61 -18.10 14.49
N GLU A 80 15.61 -18.05 15.82
CA GLU A 80 15.12 -16.88 16.56
C GLU A 80 15.88 -15.59 16.22
N ASP A 81 17.17 -15.69 15.94
CA ASP A 81 18.05 -14.59 15.54
C ASP A 81 17.86 -14.14 14.09
N GLU A 82 17.19 -14.95 13.26
CA GLU A 82 16.82 -14.62 11.88
C GLU A 82 15.37 -14.17 11.74
N LYS A 83 14.56 -14.27 12.81
CA LYS A 83 13.18 -13.78 12.79
C LYS A 83 13.19 -12.28 12.64
N MET A 84 12.76 -11.81 11.48
CA MET A 84 12.57 -10.37 11.27
C MET A 84 11.57 -9.84 12.29
N GLN A 85 11.90 -8.71 12.89
CA GLN A 85 10.95 -7.98 13.72
C GLN A 85 9.81 -7.53 12.79
N GLU A 86 8.61 -8.05 13.01
CA GLU A 86 7.44 -7.64 12.22
C GLU A 86 7.15 -6.18 12.51
N LEU A 87 7.39 -5.32 11.54
CA LEU A 87 7.00 -3.92 11.62
C LEU A 87 5.49 -3.80 11.46
N ILE A 88 4.81 -3.33 12.50
CA ILE A 88 3.42 -2.90 12.38
C ILE A 88 3.40 -1.51 11.73
N GLY A 89 3.68 -1.46 10.43
CA GLY A 89 3.81 -0.21 9.67
C GLY A 89 2.55 0.64 9.57
N PHE A 90 1.43 0.21 10.18
CA PHE A 90 0.17 0.94 10.20
C PHE A 90 -0.19 1.52 11.58
N GLY A 91 0.62 1.29 12.61
CA GLY A 91 0.38 1.85 13.94
C GLY A 91 0.75 3.32 14.03
N THR A 92 0.06 4.10 14.89
CA THR A 92 0.39 5.53 15.11
C THR A 92 1.81 5.74 15.60
N ALA A 93 2.40 4.74 16.27
CA ALA A 93 3.79 4.79 16.73
C ALA A 93 4.82 4.78 15.58
N ILE A 94 4.44 4.30 14.38
CA ILE A 94 5.31 4.24 13.21
C ILE A 94 4.83 5.20 12.13
N ALA A 95 3.56 5.17 11.78
CA ALA A 95 3.01 5.99 10.69
C ALA A 95 3.07 7.50 10.99
N GLY A 96 2.92 7.90 12.25
CA GLY A 96 3.08 9.30 12.67
C GLY A 96 4.50 9.83 12.41
N PRO A 97 5.54 9.21 12.99
CA PRO A 97 6.93 9.57 12.70
C PRO A 97 7.29 9.49 11.20
N GLN A 98 6.83 8.49 10.46
CA GLN A 98 7.03 8.42 9.01
C GLN A 98 6.43 9.63 8.28
N ALA A 99 5.21 10.06 8.66
CA ALA A 99 4.58 11.25 8.08
C ALA A 99 5.40 12.51 8.38
N GLU A 100 5.85 12.71 9.63
CA GLU A 100 6.65 13.88 10.00
C GLU A 100 7.99 13.92 9.24
N ILE A 101 8.67 12.78 9.10
CA ILE A 101 9.89 12.66 8.31
C ILE A 101 9.60 13.03 6.85
N ALA A 102 8.63 12.41 6.21
CA ALA A 102 8.28 12.72 4.83
C ALA A 102 7.93 14.20 4.62
N LEU A 103 7.22 14.80 5.59
CA LEU A 103 6.84 16.22 5.52
C LEU A 103 7.98 17.18 5.83
N SER A 104 9.09 16.75 6.42
CA SER A 104 10.28 17.57 6.67
C SER A 104 11.15 17.76 5.42
N HIS A 105 11.07 16.88 4.44
CA HIS A 105 11.83 16.96 3.20
C HIS A 105 11.17 17.91 2.19
N ASP A 106 11.87 18.94 1.77
CA ASP A 106 11.33 20.01 0.89
C ASP A 106 10.87 19.48 -0.46
N LYS A 107 11.57 18.48 -1.03
CA LYS A 107 11.22 17.86 -2.33
C LYS A 107 10.09 16.84 -2.23
N CYS A 108 9.73 16.39 -1.04
CA CYS A 108 8.53 15.58 -0.82
C CYS A 108 7.30 16.50 -0.81
N VAL A 109 6.54 16.53 -1.89
CA VAL A 109 5.38 17.42 -2.09
C VAL A 109 4.04 16.72 -1.90
N LEU A 110 4.03 15.40 -1.75
CA LEU A 110 2.83 14.58 -1.69
C LEU A 110 2.96 13.52 -0.60
N LEU A 111 1.99 13.47 0.30
CA LEU A 111 1.77 12.32 1.18
C LEU A 111 0.57 11.52 0.66
N ALA A 112 0.74 10.22 0.40
CA ALA A 112 -0.34 9.33 0.03
C ALA A 112 -0.71 8.41 1.18
N ASN A 113 -2.00 8.10 1.33
CA ASN A 113 -2.49 7.12 2.29
C ASN A 113 -3.13 5.94 1.59
N ALA A 114 -2.53 4.77 1.74
CA ALA A 114 -2.98 3.54 1.07
C ALA A 114 -4.24 2.93 1.70
N LEU A 115 -4.63 3.27 2.93
CA LEU A 115 -5.69 2.58 3.64
C LEU A 115 -6.70 3.52 4.32
N GLY A 116 -7.82 3.76 3.63
CA GLY A 116 -8.93 4.54 4.16
C GLY A 116 -8.75 6.06 4.04
N THR A 117 -9.67 6.80 4.66
CA THR A 117 -9.60 8.26 4.70
C THR A 117 -8.55 8.68 5.74
N PRO A 118 -7.57 9.51 5.37
CA PRO A 118 -6.62 10.03 6.34
C PRO A 118 -7.34 10.78 7.49
N PRO A 119 -6.82 10.71 8.73
CA PRO A 119 -7.37 11.50 9.84
C PRO A 119 -7.30 13.01 9.55
N PRO A 120 -8.25 13.81 10.07
CA PRO A 120 -8.29 15.27 9.82
C PRO A 120 -7.01 15.99 10.24
N ASP A 121 -6.43 15.64 11.37
CA ASP A 121 -5.18 16.22 11.88
C ASP A 121 -3.99 15.95 10.96
N VAL A 122 -3.95 14.80 10.29
CA VAL A 122 -2.93 14.49 9.27
C VAL A 122 -3.14 15.36 8.04
N ILE A 123 -4.39 15.52 7.56
CA ILE A 123 -4.71 16.38 6.41
C ILE A 123 -4.30 17.82 6.71
N ASP A 124 -4.69 18.34 7.87
CA ASP A 124 -4.36 19.68 8.31
C ASP A 124 -2.85 19.91 8.41
N ASN A 125 -2.11 18.91 8.93
CA ASN A 125 -0.66 18.97 9.02
C ASN A 125 0.01 19.03 7.64
N VAL A 126 -0.41 18.16 6.69
CA VAL A 126 0.09 18.18 5.31
C VAL A 126 -0.17 19.55 4.65
N HIS A 127 -1.38 20.08 4.76
CA HIS A 127 -1.75 21.37 4.21
C HIS A 127 -0.99 22.53 4.87
N SER A 128 -0.74 22.47 6.19
CA SER A 128 0.04 23.50 6.91
C SER A 128 1.46 23.62 6.38
N LYS A 129 2.01 22.55 5.81
CA LYS A 129 3.32 22.51 5.17
C LYS A 129 3.28 22.90 3.68
N GLY A 130 2.12 23.26 3.14
CA GLY A 130 1.92 23.59 1.72
C GLY A 130 2.05 22.39 0.77
N LYS A 131 1.85 21.17 1.27
CA LYS A 131 1.96 19.91 0.52
C LYS A 131 0.58 19.34 0.21
N LEU A 132 0.54 18.34 -0.67
CA LEU A 132 -0.67 17.67 -1.12
C LEU A 132 -0.86 16.34 -0.38
N ILE A 133 -2.13 15.95 -0.22
CA ILE A 133 -2.48 14.63 0.30
C ILE A 133 -3.31 13.85 -0.72
N ALA A 134 -2.94 12.57 -0.92
CA ALA A 134 -3.67 11.63 -1.75
C ALA A 134 -4.23 10.47 -0.93
N ALA A 135 -5.30 9.84 -1.41
CA ALA A 135 -5.83 8.64 -0.77
C ALA A 135 -6.36 7.63 -1.79
N LEU A 136 -6.10 6.34 -1.53
CA LEU A 136 -6.59 5.24 -2.35
C LEU A 136 -8.04 4.90 -2.00
N CYS A 137 -8.83 4.62 -3.03
CA CYS A 137 -10.19 4.14 -2.88
C CYS A 137 -10.50 2.99 -3.85
N GLY A 138 -11.40 2.11 -3.44
CA GLY A 138 -11.94 1.02 -4.26
C GLY A 138 -13.44 1.16 -4.53
N SER A 139 -14.04 2.33 -4.27
CA SER A 139 -15.45 2.64 -4.58
C SER A 139 -15.71 4.14 -4.62
N ALA A 140 -16.73 4.57 -5.37
CA ALA A 140 -17.18 5.96 -5.42
C ALA A 140 -17.57 6.52 -4.04
N ALA A 141 -18.15 5.68 -3.17
CA ALA A 141 -18.51 6.10 -1.82
C ALA A 141 -17.27 6.40 -0.94
N GLN A 142 -16.15 5.66 -1.14
CA GLN A 142 -14.89 5.99 -0.48
C GLN A 142 -14.29 7.27 -1.04
N ALA A 143 -14.28 7.43 -2.37
CA ALA A 143 -13.81 8.64 -3.03
C ALA A 143 -14.54 9.91 -2.52
N ALA A 144 -15.86 9.85 -2.43
CA ALA A 144 -16.67 10.95 -1.89
C ALA A 144 -16.31 11.30 -0.44
N ARG A 145 -16.03 10.29 0.42
CA ARG A 145 -15.57 10.53 1.80
C ARG A 145 -14.19 11.19 1.84
N HIS A 146 -13.24 10.74 1.00
CA HIS A 146 -11.92 11.34 0.91
C HIS A 146 -12.00 12.81 0.49
N LYS A 147 -12.76 13.09 -0.57
CA LYS A 147 -13.02 14.47 -1.00
C LYS A 147 -13.64 15.33 0.10
N ALA A 148 -14.67 14.82 0.79
CA ALA A 148 -15.32 15.54 1.87
C ALA A 148 -14.39 15.80 3.07
N ALA A 149 -13.38 14.97 3.28
CA ALA A 149 -12.36 15.15 4.30
C ALA A 149 -11.25 16.14 3.91
N GLY A 150 -11.20 16.59 2.65
CA GLY A 150 -10.19 17.54 2.18
C GLY A 150 -8.97 16.90 1.49
N VAL A 151 -9.08 15.64 1.05
CA VAL A 151 -8.02 14.99 0.24
C VAL A 151 -7.95 15.64 -1.14
N ASP A 152 -6.75 16.00 -1.58
CA ASP A 152 -6.51 16.76 -2.82
C ASP A 152 -6.54 15.88 -4.08
N ILE A 153 -6.04 14.64 -3.98
CA ILE A 153 -5.92 13.72 -5.11
C ILE A 153 -6.52 12.36 -4.71
N ILE A 154 -7.43 11.85 -5.53
CA ILE A 154 -8.04 10.53 -5.30
C ILE A 154 -7.39 9.50 -6.22
N ILE A 155 -6.98 8.36 -5.66
CA ILE A 155 -6.39 7.25 -6.40
C ILE A 155 -7.43 6.13 -6.48
N ALA A 156 -8.09 5.99 -7.63
CA ALA A 156 -9.13 4.99 -7.85
C ALA A 156 -8.50 3.65 -8.27
N GLN A 157 -8.39 2.71 -7.33
CA GLN A 157 -7.75 1.41 -7.55
C GLN A 157 -8.78 0.31 -7.81
N GLY A 158 -8.82 -0.18 -9.04
CA GLY A 158 -9.64 -1.35 -9.40
C GLY A 158 -9.10 -2.67 -8.85
N THR A 159 -9.98 -3.68 -8.87
CA THR A 159 -9.68 -5.03 -8.34
C THR A 159 -8.53 -5.74 -9.05
N GLU A 160 -8.13 -5.30 -10.24
CA GLU A 160 -7.00 -5.83 -11.01
C GLU A 160 -5.64 -5.39 -10.43
N GLY A 161 -5.60 -4.42 -9.52
CA GLY A 161 -4.39 -3.98 -8.87
C GLY A 161 -3.72 -5.08 -8.04
N GLY A 162 -2.39 -5.12 -8.00
CA GLY A 162 -1.64 -5.93 -7.04
C GLY A 162 -1.76 -5.36 -5.63
N GLY A 163 -1.66 -6.21 -4.63
CA GLY A 163 -1.84 -5.81 -3.24
C GLY A 163 -3.32 -5.75 -2.81
N HIS A 164 -3.60 -4.99 -1.76
CA HIS A 164 -4.95 -4.85 -1.22
C HIS A 164 -5.87 -4.08 -2.17
N THR A 165 -7.00 -4.66 -2.53
CA THR A 165 -7.93 -4.07 -3.50
C THR A 165 -9.38 -4.18 -3.04
N GLY A 166 -10.21 -3.26 -3.57
CA GLY A 166 -11.67 -3.40 -3.56
C GLY A 166 -12.18 -4.51 -4.50
N GLU A 167 -13.46 -4.54 -4.75
CA GLU A 167 -14.12 -5.59 -5.56
C GLU A 167 -14.48 -5.11 -6.97
N ILE A 168 -14.51 -3.80 -7.19
CA ILE A 168 -14.96 -3.20 -8.45
C ILE A 168 -13.79 -3.18 -9.43
N GLY A 169 -14.04 -3.66 -10.66
CA GLY A 169 -13.06 -3.62 -11.74
C GLY A 169 -12.77 -2.20 -12.22
N SER A 170 -11.55 -1.97 -12.69
CA SER A 170 -11.04 -0.65 -13.09
C SER A 170 -11.94 0.07 -14.08
N MET A 171 -12.42 -0.61 -15.12
CA MET A 171 -13.29 -0.04 -16.16
C MET A 171 -14.65 0.42 -15.64
N VAL A 172 -15.13 -0.13 -14.53
CA VAL A 172 -16.38 0.27 -13.86
C VAL A 172 -16.11 1.35 -12.81
N LEU A 173 -15.05 1.13 -12.01
CA LEU A 173 -14.70 2.01 -10.89
C LEU A 173 -14.36 3.43 -11.32
N TRP A 174 -13.52 3.58 -12.36
CA TRP A 174 -12.99 4.89 -12.72
C TRP A 174 -14.09 5.90 -13.12
N PRO A 175 -15.04 5.58 -14.02
CA PRO A 175 -16.12 6.52 -14.33
C PRO A 175 -17.05 6.79 -13.13
N GLU A 176 -17.38 5.79 -12.30
CA GLU A 176 -18.18 6.01 -11.10
C GLU A 176 -17.49 6.97 -10.10
N VAL A 177 -16.18 6.85 -9.95
CA VAL A 177 -15.39 7.74 -9.09
C VAL A 177 -15.32 9.14 -9.67
N LEU A 178 -15.06 9.29 -10.98
CA LEU A 178 -15.01 10.58 -11.66
C LEU A 178 -16.33 11.33 -11.53
N ASP A 179 -17.47 10.66 -11.74
CA ASP A 179 -18.79 11.26 -11.58
C ASP A 179 -19.04 11.76 -10.14
N ALA A 180 -18.51 11.05 -9.14
CA ALA A 180 -18.63 11.43 -7.73
C ALA A 180 -17.69 12.58 -7.32
N LEU A 181 -16.56 12.73 -8.01
CA LEU A 181 -15.52 13.70 -7.64
C LEU A 181 -15.72 15.09 -8.26
N GLY A 182 -16.38 15.21 -9.43
CA GLY A 182 -16.44 16.47 -10.16
C GLY A 182 -15.01 16.95 -10.50
N ASP A 183 -14.63 18.13 -10.02
CA ASP A 183 -13.34 18.77 -10.34
C ASP A 183 -12.13 18.24 -9.52
N THR A 184 -12.35 17.35 -8.55
CA THR A 184 -11.21 16.80 -7.74
C THR A 184 -10.40 15.85 -8.61
N PRO A 185 -9.06 16.03 -8.71
CA PRO A 185 -8.19 15.17 -9.52
C PRO A 185 -8.25 13.70 -9.12
N MET A 186 -8.31 12.82 -10.15
CA MET A 186 -8.27 11.37 -9.97
C MET A 186 -7.11 10.75 -10.74
N LEU A 187 -6.35 9.91 -10.06
CA LEU A 187 -5.38 9.00 -10.70
C LEU A 187 -6.01 7.61 -10.81
N ALA A 188 -5.95 7.04 -12.01
CA ALA A 188 -6.44 5.70 -12.27
C ALA A 188 -5.38 4.66 -11.86
N ALA A 189 -5.79 3.67 -11.08
CA ALA A 189 -4.95 2.59 -10.60
C ALA A 189 -5.62 1.22 -10.79
N GLY A 190 -4.83 0.16 -10.83
CA GLY A 190 -5.32 -1.21 -10.97
C GLY A 190 -5.14 -1.75 -12.39
N GLY A 191 -4.20 -2.70 -12.55
CA GLY A 191 -3.98 -3.42 -13.79
C GLY A 191 -3.32 -2.61 -14.92
N ILE A 192 -2.77 -1.44 -14.66
CA ILE A 192 -2.10 -0.59 -15.66
C ILE A 192 -0.62 -0.99 -15.74
N GLY A 193 -0.24 -1.66 -16.83
CA GLY A 193 1.12 -2.10 -17.11
C GLY A 193 1.64 -1.64 -18.49
N SER A 194 0.89 -0.80 -19.22
CA SER A 194 1.29 -0.36 -20.55
C SER A 194 0.76 1.03 -20.87
N GLY A 195 1.44 1.71 -21.80
CA GLY A 195 1.01 3.04 -22.30
C GLY A 195 -0.38 3.01 -22.95
N ARG A 196 -0.80 1.88 -23.52
CA ARG A 196 -2.16 1.71 -24.08
C ARG A 196 -3.23 1.80 -22.99
N GLN A 197 -3.00 1.18 -21.83
CA GLN A 197 -3.91 1.26 -20.68
C GLN A 197 -3.90 2.64 -20.05
N MET A 198 -2.74 3.30 -19.97
CA MET A 198 -2.64 4.69 -19.56
C MET A 198 -3.47 5.61 -20.47
N ALA A 199 -3.34 5.47 -21.80
CA ALA A 199 -4.13 6.25 -22.74
C ALA A 199 -5.65 6.01 -22.57
N ALA A 200 -6.06 4.77 -22.28
CA ALA A 200 -7.45 4.45 -22.01
C ALA A 200 -7.95 5.13 -20.73
N ALA A 201 -7.18 5.11 -19.64
CA ALA A 201 -7.54 5.78 -18.40
C ALA A 201 -7.68 7.30 -18.58
N LEU A 202 -6.77 7.94 -19.31
CA LEU A 202 -6.86 9.35 -19.65
C LEU A 202 -8.07 9.67 -20.54
N ALA A 203 -8.38 8.82 -21.51
CA ALA A 203 -9.56 8.96 -22.35
C ALA A 203 -10.88 8.82 -21.57
N MET A 204 -10.88 8.12 -20.45
CA MET A 204 -12.00 8.01 -19.53
C MET A 204 -12.15 9.21 -18.59
N GLY A 205 -11.18 10.13 -18.58
CA GLY A 205 -11.24 11.37 -17.78
C GLY A 205 -10.27 11.43 -16.60
N ALA A 206 -9.45 10.39 -16.36
CA ALA A 206 -8.42 10.45 -15.32
C ALA A 206 -7.35 11.48 -15.67
N GLN A 207 -6.83 12.21 -14.68
CA GLN A 207 -5.75 13.19 -14.87
C GLN A 207 -4.36 12.54 -14.93
N GLY A 208 -4.27 11.27 -14.58
CA GLY A 208 -3.04 10.49 -14.62
C GLY A 208 -3.27 9.05 -14.20
N VAL A 209 -2.18 8.32 -14.01
CA VAL A 209 -2.22 6.93 -13.56
C VAL A 209 -1.33 6.73 -12.34
N TRP A 210 -1.71 5.75 -11.50
CA TRP A 210 -0.92 5.28 -10.38
C TRP A 210 -0.58 3.81 -10.61
N THR A 211 0.69 3.53 -10.83
CA THR A 211 1.18 2.20 -11.20
C THR A 211 2.07 1.62 -10.11
N GLY A 212 1.88 0.36 -9.78
CA GLY A 212 2.63 -0.34 -8.73
C GLY A 212 3.37 -1.57 -9.25
N SER A 213 2.64 -2.64 -9.61
CA SER A 213 3.23 -3.96 -9.88
C SER A 213 4.28 -3.99 -11.00
N LEU A 214 4.20 -3.10 -11.98
CA LEU A 214 5.20 -3.04 -13.05
C LEU A 214 6.60 -2.68 -12.54
N TRP A 215 6.69 -1.95 -11.42
CA TRP A 215 7.95 -1.54 -10.82
C TRP A 215 8.65 -2.66 -10.06
N LEU A 216 7.96 -3.77 -9.77
CA LEU A 216 8.55 -4.94 -9.11
C LEU A 216 9.52 -5.72 -10.01
N THR A 217 9.55 -5.42 -11.30
CA THR A 217 10.37 -6.14 -12.30
C THR A 217 11.49 -5.29 -12.89
N VAL A 218 11.71 -4.08 -12.37
CA VAL A 218 12.83 -3.24 -12.79
C VAL A 218 14.11 -3.63 -12.05
N ALA A 219 15.28 -3.37 -12.65
CA ALA A 219 16.55 -3.78 -12.09
C ALA A 219 16.88 -3.13 -10.73
N GLU A 220 16.29 -1.96 -10.48
CA GLU A 220 16.46 -1.16 -9.26
C GLU A 220 15.51 -1.59 -8.12
N ALA A 221 14.56 -2.51 -8.39
CA ALA A 221 13.65 -2.99 -7.35
C ALA A 221 14.38 -3.91 -6.37
N ASP A 222 14.22 -3.65 -5.08
CA ASP A 222 14.71 -4.53 -4.02
C ASP A 222 13.76 -5.74 -3.84
N VAL A 223 13.75 -6.59 -4.87
CA VAL A 223 12.95 -7.82 -4.90
C VAL A 223 13.88 -9.02 -4.95
N PRO A 224 13.72 -10.03 -4.07
CA PRO A 224 14.53 -11.23 -4.12
C PRO A 224 14.51 -11.90 -5.51
N PRO A 225 15.65 -12.38 -6.05
CA PRO A 225 15.72 -12.91 -7.43
C PRO A 225 14.70 -14.01 -7.74
N ALA A 226 14.41 -14.91 -6.79
CA ALA A 226 13.42 -15.96 -6.96
C ALA A 226 11.98 -15.41 -7.11
N GLN A 227 11.66 -14.36 -6.34
CA GLN A 227 10.37 -13.67 -6.44
C GLN A 227 10.26 -12.88 -7.73
N MET A 228 11.32 -12.20 -8.14
CA MET A 228 11.36 -11.48 -9.42
C MET A 228 11.15 -12.44 -10.60
N GLN A 229 11.80 -13.63 -10.58
CA GLN A 229 11.58 -14.63 -11.62
C GLN A 229 10.11 -15.10 -11.67
N SER A 230 9.47 -15.27 -10.52
CA SER A 230 8.04 -15.61 -10.47
C SER A 230 7.16 -14.54 -11.14
N TYR A 231 7.51 -13.26 -11.03
CA TYR A 231 6.80 -12.19 -11.73
C TYR A 231 6.99 -12.24 -13.25
N PHE A 232 8.20 -12.59 -13.73
CA PHE A 232 8.47 -12.72 -15.17
C PHE A 232 7.76 -13.93 -15.80
N ASP A 233 7.63 -15.02 -15.07
CA ASP A 233 7.01 -16.25 -15.55
C ASP A 233 5.47 -16.19 -15.51
N ALA A 234 4.91 -15.29 -14.68
CA ALA A 234 3.48 -15.20 -14.46
C ALA A 234 2.72 -14.53 -15.62
N THR A 235 1.51 -15.00 -15.83
CA THR A 235 0.51 -14.39 -16.69
C THR A 235 -0.66 -13.82 -15.87
N SER A 236 -1.58 -13.12 -16.50
CA SER A 236 -2.80 -12.62 -15.85
C SER A 236 -3.68 -13.70 -15.21
N LYS A 237 -3.51 -14.99 -15.62
CA LYS A 237 -4.24 -16.13 -15.07
C LYS A 237 -3.64 -16.64 -13.76
N ASP A 238 -2.39 -16.29 -13.48
CA ASP A 238 -1.63 -16.81 -12.34
C ASP A 238 -1.80 -15.93 -11.10
N THR A 239 -2.75 -15.00 -11.12
CA THR A 239 -3.10 -14.18 -9.97
C THR A 239 -4.45 -14.56 -9.38
N LEU A 240 -4.55 -14.46 -8.07
CA LEU A 240 -5.83 -14.57 -7.37
C LEU A 240 -5.93 -13.45 -6.33
N ARG A 241 -7.14 -13.23 -5.86
CA ARG A 241 -7.41 -12.31 -4.76
C ARG A 241 -7.78 -13.14 -3.54
N SER A 242 -6.89 -13.20 -2.56
CA SER A 242 -7.00 -14.05 -1.37
C SER A 242 -6.89 -13.22 -0.09
N ARG A 243 -7.30 -13.81 1.02
CA ARG A 243 -7.11 -13.28 2.39
C ARG A 243 -5.94 -13.96 3.11
N SER A 244 -5.22 -14.83 2.44
CA SER A 244 -4.19 -15.70 3.03
C SER A 244 -2.98 -14.97 3.59
N TRP A 245 -2.77 -13.70 3.23
CA TRP A 245 -1.61 -12.93 3.71
C TRP A 245 -1.93 -12.07 4.94
N THR A 246 -2.90 -11.17 4.82
CA THR A 246 -3.17 -10.17 5.87
C THR A 246 -4.59 -10.25 6.45
N GLY A 247 -5.36 -11.27 6.07
CA GLY A 247 -6.78 -11.37 6.43
C GLY A 247 -7.69 -10.43 5.64
N LYS A 248 -7.14 -9.50 4.85
CA LYS A 248 -7.88 -8.62 3.94
C LYS A 248 -7.67 -9.04 2.50
N PRO A 249 -8.67 -8.82 1.61
CA PRO A 249 -8.53 -9.20 0.20
C PRO A 249 -7.32 -8.51 -0.44
N CYS A 250 -6.40 -9.33 -0.93
CA CYS A 250 -5.14 -8.92 -1.55
C CYS A 250 -4.91 -9.71 -2.83
N ARG A 251 -4.60 -9.04 -3.94
CA ARG A 251 -4.22 -9.71 -5.18
C ARG A 251 -2.74 -10.03 -5.16
N MET A 252 -2.44 -11.31 -5.34
CA MET A 252 -1.08 -11.86 -5.34
C MET A 252 -0.93 -12.95 -6.40
N LEU A 253 0.29 -13.41 -6.64
CA LEU A 253 0.53 -14.60 -7.44
C LEU A 253 0.04 -15.84 -6.70
N ARG A 254 -0.59 -16.74 -7.44
CA ARG A 254 -0.99 -18.06 -6.94
C ARG A 254 0.24 -18.89 -6.59
N ASN A 255 0.21 -19.57 -5.47
CA ASN A 255 1.25 -20.46 -4.98
C ASN A 255 0.66 -21.50 -4.01
N ASP A 256 1.47 -22.43 -3.54
CA ASP A 256 1.04 -23.51 -2.66
C ASP A 256 0.38 -23.01 -1.38
N TRP A 257 0.84 -21.87 -0.83
CA TRP A 257 0.22 -21.24 0.33
C TRP A 257 -1.20 -20.77 0.04
N THR A 258 -1.39 -20.06 -1.07
CA THR A 258 -2.73 -19.60 -1.46
C THR A 258 -3.67 -20.75 -1.77
N ASP A 259 -3.18 -21.81 -2.40
CA ASP A 259 -3.97 -23.01 -2.73
C ASP A 259 -4.38 -23.81 -1.49
N ALA A 260 -3.54 -23.82 -0.47
CA ALA A 260 -3.87 -24.47 0.81
C ALA A 260 -4.85 -23.64 1.65
N TRP A 261 -4.87 -22.33 1.47
CA TRP A 261 -5.77 -21.42 2.18
C TRP A 261 -7.19 -21.41 1.61
N GLU A 262 -7.33 -21.37 0.27
CA GLU A 262 -8.63 -21.33 -0.43
C GLU A 262 -9.35 -22.70 -0.41
#